data_ca6f72a48798da440bb61b22fd24a734
#
_entry.id   ca6f72a48798da440bb61b22fd24a734
#
_cell.length_a   1.000
_cell.length_b   1.000
_cell.length_c   1.000
_cell.angle_alpha   90.00
_cell.angle_beta   90.00
_cell.angle_gamma   90.00
#
_symmetry.space_group_name_H-M   'P 1'
#
loop_
_entity.id
_entity.type
_entity.pdbx_description
1 polymer ?
#
loop_
_entity_poly.entity_id
_entity_poly.type
_entity_poly.pdbx_seq_one_letter_code
_entity_poly.pdbx_strand_id
1 'polypeptide(L)'
;MSQESVPGGQRSAQTSTDEPKSPEHWNIGGAINGFQHVTSAKSALEQLGVGGISFTVYDQHFGMKWAGGRPHSFAAGQTKETFARLVQEYNRRGITFNLVFSNLFIEEKHLGDKRCNWMLERCYREGNGVIVGSHVLARYIRDRFPDYRLIHSLTHFHKDPQYYYDHADLYDVFVLPPHLNYRAKVLQEMIERLGAERLELLVNETCFRECSIRQDHYDLISKACLEDDWDLWEDLTSGFCQRAHADRFTRLEEPKDVKRIKNFTLSQDEVRDLKTLGICNFKLANRQVPAQQYAKWMDYYIIDRLGLSTTMYVYDNYYRPAAHFAGRAS
;
A
#
# COMPACT_ATOMS: atom_id res chain seq x y z
N MET A 1 16.50 62.29 -26.93
CA MET A 1 16.89 61.16 -26.05
C MET A 1 15.67 60.36 -25.78
N SER A 2 15.51 59.28 -26.50
CA SER A 2 14.26 58.50 -26.61
C SER A 2 14.33 57.36 -25.60
N GLN A 3 13.29 57.25 -24.79
CA GLN A 3 13.05 56.07 -23.92
C GLN A 3 12.31 55.02 -24.71
N GLU A 4 12.93 53.86 -24.90
CA GLU A 4 12.27 52.69 -25.43
C GLU A 4 11.61 51.91 -24.30
N SER A 5 10.31 51.71 -24.45
CA SER A 5 9.45 50.91 -23.59
C SER A 5 9.54 49.43 -24.00
N VAL A 6 9.85 48.54 -23.03
CA VAL A 6 9.87 47.12 -23.17
C VAL A 6 8.44 46.58 -22.99
N PRO A 7 7.87 45.80 -23.91
CA PRO A 7 6.53 45.22 -23.74
C PRO A 7 6.57 44.01 -22.78
N GLY A 8 5.77 44.06 -21.73
CA GLY A 8 5.52 42.98 -20.81
C GLY A 8 4.77 41.83 -21.49
N GLY A 9 5.45 40.74 -21.74
CA GLY A 9 4.85 39.49 -22.19
C GLY A 9 4.08 38.83 -21.06
N GLN A 10 2.76 38.85 -21.12
CA GLN A 10 1.89 37.99 -20.34
C GLN A 10 2.14 36.55 -20.76
N ARG A 11 2.78 35.74 -19.90
CA ARG A 11 2.75 34.28 -20.03
C ARG A 11 1.34 33.81 -19.65
N SER A 12 0.53 33.55 -20.68
CA SER A 12 -0.70 32.79 -20.51
C SER A 12 -0.32 31.38 -20.05
N ALA A 13 -0.75 31.03 -18.84
CA ALA A 13 -0.76 29.67 -18.37
C ALA A 13 -1.71 28.87 -19.29
N GLN A 14 -1.16 28.21 -20.30
CA GLN A 14 -1.88 27.17 -21.03
C GLN A 14 -2.06 25.98 -20.08
N THR A 15 -3.24 25.90 -19.49
CA THR A 15 -3.77 24.65 -18.93
C THR A 15 -3.91 23.69 -20.08
N SER A 16 -3.01 22.70 -20.17
CA SER A 16 -3.14 21.60 -21.10
C SER A 16 -4.34 20.76 -20.69
N THR A 17 -5.39 20.91 -21.46
CA THR A 17 -6.63 20.13 -21.36
C THR A 17 -6.43 18.77 -22.00
N ASP A 18 -6.83 17.72 -21.22
CA ASP A 18 -7.50 16.51 -21.68
C ASP A 18 -6.75 15.51 -22.58
N GLU A 19 -5.84 14.76 -21.97
CA GLU A 19 -5.83 13.31 -22.23
C GLU A 19 -6.69 12.63 -21.15
N PRO A 20 -7.54 11.63 -21.50
CA PRO A 20 -8.24 10.84 -20.51
C PRO A 20 -7.19 10.14 -19.65
N LYS A 21 -7.00 10.64 -18.43
CA LYS A 21 -6.05 10.05 -17.47
C LYS A 21 -6.50 8.61 -17.25
N SER A 22 -5.66 7.65 -17.59
CA SER A 22 -5.90 6.24 -17.27
C SER A 22 -6.32 6.12 -15.80
N PRO A 23 -7.34 5.34 -15.47
CA PRO A 23 -7.83 5.24 -14.11
C PRO A 23 -6.68 4.80 -13.18
N GLU A 24 -6.54 5.47 -12.05
CA GLU A 24 -5.55 5.14 -11.03
C GLU A 24 -6.18 4.28 -9.94
N HIS A 25 -5.47 3.27 -9.51
CA HIS A 25 -5.85 2.44 -8.39
C HIS A 25 -4.82 2.54 -7.26
N TRP A 26 -5.27 2.87 -6.06
CA TRP A 26 -4.43 2.99 -4.88
C TRP A 26 -4.77 1.93 -3.85
N ASN A 27 -3.82 1.05 -3.57
CA ASN A 27 -3.91 0.01 -2.54
C ASN A 27 -3.20 0.49 -1.27
N ILE A 28 -3.96 0.83 -0.23
CA ILE A 28 -3.50 1.59 0.92
C ILE A 28 -3.43 0.69 2.17
N GLY A 29 -2.23 0.49 2.70
CA GLY A 29 -2.01 -0.31 3.90
C GLY A 29 -2.41 0.40 5.18
N GLY A 30 -2.68 -0.37 6.25
CA GLY A 30 -3.04 0.17 7.54
C GLY A 30 -4.53 0.51 7.65
N ALA A 31 -5.39 -0.33 7.08
CA ALA A 31 -6.83 -0.14 7.06
C ALA A 31 -7.44 0.08 8.45
N ILE A 32 -6.86 -0.54 9.50
CA ILE A 32 -7.34 -0.39 10.88
C ILE A 32 -7.21 1.07 11.33
N ASN A 33 -6.04 1.68 11.14
CA ASN A 33 -5.74 3.04 11.60
C ASN A 33 -6.14 4.10 10.58
N GLY A 34 -6.28 3.72 9.31
CA GLY A 34 -6.51 4.62 8.19
C GLY A 34 -7.97 4.85 7.83
N PHE A 35 -8.93 4.28 8.56
CA PHE A 35 -10.34 4.30 8.16
C PHE A 35 -10.85 5.69 7.82
N GLN A 36 -10.71 6.63 8.76
CA GLN A 36 -11.17 8.00 8.54
C GLN A 36 -10.43 8.70 7.39
N HIS A 37 -9.12 8.50 7.29
CA HIS A 37 -8.29 9.13 6.25
C HIS A 37 -8.72 8.70 4.85
N VAL A 38 -8.84 7.38 4.62
CA VAL A 38 -9.19 6.85 3.31
C VAL A 38 -10.62 7.19 2.92
N THR A 39 -11.56 7.05 3.85
CA THR A 39 -12.98 7.35 3.57
C THR A 39 -13.21 8.84 3.33
N SER A 40 -12.52 9.71 4.07
CA SER A 40 -12.57 11.15 3.88
C SER A 40 -11.92 11.58 2.55
N ALA A 41 -10.77 11.00 2.20
CA ALA A 41 -10.12 11.27 0.92
C ALA A 41 -11.03 10.90 -0.26
N LYS A 42 -11.63 9.69 -0.22
CA LYS A 42 -12.58 9.26 -1.25
C LYS A 42 -13.76 10.24 -1.37
N SER A 43 -14.37 10.57 -0.24
CA SER A 43 -15.52 11.50 -0.22
C SER A 43 -15.15 12.89 -0.75
N ALA A 44 -13.96 13.41 -0.39
CA ALA A 44 -13.49 14.70 -0.88
C ALA A 44 -13.28 14.70 -2.41
N LEU A 45 -12.66 13.66 -2.95
CA LEU A 45 -12.45 13.52 -4.39
C LEU A 45 -13.78 13.43 -5.15
N GLU A 46 -14.76 12.70 -4.61
CA GLU A 46 -16.12 12.61 -5.18
C GLU A 46 -16.83 13.97 -5.16
N GLN A 47 -16.77 14.72 -4.04
CA GLN A 47 -17.37 16.05 -3.92
C GLN A 47 -16.73 17.08 -4.86
N LEU A 48 -15.44 16.94 -5.13
CA LEU A 48 -14.70 17.78 -6.07
C LEU A 48 -14.85 17.35 -7.53
N GLY A 49 -15.60 16.27 -7.81
CA GLY A 49 -15.78 15.74 -9.15
C GLY A 49 -14.51 15.16 -9.75
N VAL A 50 -13.52 14.79 -8.93
CA VAL A 50 -12.27 14.16 -9.38
C VAL A 50 -12.53 12.69 -9.63
N GLY A 51 -12.73 12.32 -10.88
CA GLY A 51 -12.90 10.94 -11.33
C GLY A 51 -11.59 10.22 -11.60
N GLY A 52 -11.69 8.92 -11.92
CA GLY A 52 -10.56 8.11 -12.38
C GLY A 52 -9.62 7.64 -11.25
N ILE A 53 -9.97 7.83 -9.98
CA ILE A 53 -9.19 7.33 -8.83
C ILE A 53 -10.05 6.35 -8.04
N SER A 54 -9.51 5.15 -7.80
CA SER A 54 -10.16 4.12 -6.99
C SER A 54 -9.26 3.69 -5.83
N PHE A 55 -9.88 3.20 -4.76
CA PHE A 55 -9.19 2.79 -3.54
C PHE A 55 -9.49 1.34 -3.18
N THR A 56 -8.45 0.63 -2.83
CA THR A 56 -8.49 -0.59 -2.03
C THR A 56 -7.69 -0.35 -0.76
N VAL A 57 -8.08 -0.94 0.34
CA VAL A 57 -7.29 -0.95 1.56
C VAL A 57 -6.83 -2.36 1.88
N TYR A 58 -5.73 -2.49 2.61
CA TYR A 58 -5.28 -3.81 3.05
C TYR A 58 -4.78 -3.80 4.48
N ASP A 59 -5.07 -4.88 5.18
CA ASP A 59 -4.55 -5.13 6.53
C ASP A 59 -4.70 -6.61 6.90
N GLN A 60 -4.24 -6.96 8.10
CA GLN A 60 -4.39 -8.28 8.69
C GLN A 60 -4.80 -8.15 10.15
N HIS A 61 -5.59 -9.09 10.62
CA HIS A 61 -5.90 -9.18 12.03
C HIS A 61 -4.71 -9.82 12.79
N PHE A 62 -4.44 -9.34 14.00
CA PHE A 62 -3.41 -9.90 14.87
C PHE A 62 -3.63 -11.41 15.14
N GLY A 63 -2.55 -12.18 15.21
CA GLY A 63 -2.59 -13.61 15.51
C GLY A 63 -3.11 -14.49 14.37
N MET A 64 -2.99 -14.07 13.12
CA MET A 64 -3.25 -14.90 11.94
C MET A 64 -1.98 -15.65 11.53
N LYS A 65 -2.03 -16.99 11.53
CA LYS A 65 -0.88 -17.84 11.14
C LYS A 65 -0.46 -17.68 9.68
N TRP A 66 -1.39 -17.32 8.81
CA TRP A 66 -1.10 -17.08 7.40
C TRP A 66 -0.58 -15.66 7.13
N ALA A 67 -0.45 -14.83 8.15
CA ALA A 67 0.15 -13.52 8.06
C ALA A 67 1.69 -13.59 7.95
N GLY A 68 2.31 -12.55 7.39
CA GLY A 68 3.76 -12.43 7.24
C GLY A 68 4.17 -11.07 6.69
N GLY A 69 5.44 -10.90 6.42
CA GLY A 69 6.02 -9.77 5.71
C GLY A 69 6.24 -8.50 6.52
N ARG A 70 5.29 -8.02 7.27
CA ARG A 70 5.42 -6.86 8.18
C ARG A 70 4.61 -7.05 9.43
N PRO A 71 5.01 -6.37 10.53
CA PRO A 71 4.30 -6.43 11.78
C PRO A 71 2.84 -6.00 11.64
N HIS A 72 1.99 -6.54 12.49
CA HIS A 72 0.57 -6.23 12.52
C HIS A 72 0.31 -4.82 13.03
N SER A 73 -0.75 -4.18 12.53
CA SER A 73 -1.30 -3.01 13.19
C SER A 73 -1.93 -3.45 14.50
N PHE A 74 -1.45 -2.89 15.61
CA PHE A 74 -2.03 -3.13 16.92
C PHE A 74 -3.17 -2.13 17.14
N ALA A 75 -4.40 -2.64 17.19
CA ALA A 75 -5.49 -1.90 17.82
C ALA A 75 -5.87 -2.66 19.09
N ALA A 76 -5.62 -2.07 20.25
CA ALA A 76 -5.99 -2.67 21.52
C ALA A 76 -7.49 -3.01 21.52
N GLY A 77 -7.83 -4.25 21.89
CA GLY A 77 -9.21 -4.72 21.96
C GLY A 77 -9.89 -5.08 20.62
N GLN A 78 -9.18 -5.10 19.51
CA GLN A 78 -9.75 -5.52 18.24
C GLN A 78 -9.94 -7.04 18.21
N THR A 79 -11.20 -7.49 18.13
CA THR A 79 -11.53 -8.89 17.89
C THR A 79 -11.61 -9.19 16.39
N LYS A 80 -11.57 -10.48 16.01
CA LYS A 80 -11.76 -10.89 14.62
C LYS A 80 -13.11 -10.43 14.06
N GLU A 81 -14.15 -10.38 14.90
CA GLU A 81 -15.49 -9.91 14.53
C GLU A 81 -15.50 -8.40 14.25
N THR A 82 -14.78 -7.61 15.08
CA THR A 82 -14.65 -6.15 14.82
C THR A 82 -13.84 -5.87 13.57
N PHE A 83 -12.81 -6.66 13.30
CA PHE A 83 -12.06 -6.56 12.05
C PHE A 83 -12.94 -6.90 10.82
N ALA A 84 -13.71 -7.98 10.88
CA ALA A 84 -14.62 -8.33 9.78
C ALA A 84 -15.70 -7.23 9.56
N ARG A 85 -16.21 -6.61 10.64
CA ARG A 85 -17.11 -5.44 10.52
C ARG A 85 -16.42 -4.24 9.86
N LEU A 86 -15.15 -4.00 10.17
CA LEU A 86 -14.37 -2.95 9.50
C LEU A 86 -14.27 -3.19 7.99
N VAL A 87 -14.00 -4.43 7.57
CA VAL A 87 -13.98 -4.80 6.14
C VAL A 87 -15.33 -4.49 5.49
N GLN A 88 -16.45 -4.88 6.13
CA GLN A 88 -17.79 -4.60 5.62
C GLN A 88 -18.07 -3.10 5.54
N GLU A 89 -17.54 -2.32 6.48
CA GLU A 89 -17.72 -0.88 6.52
C GLU A 89 -16.98 -0.15 5.39
N TYR A 90 -15.79 -0.60 5.02
CA TYR A 90 -15.11 -0.16 3.81
C TYR A 90 -15.91 -0.51 2.56
N ASN A 91 -16.39 -1.76 2.48
CA ASN A 91 -17.16 -2.22 1.33
C ASN A 91 -18.46 -1.43 1.12
N ARG A 92 -19.16 -1.04 2.21
CA ARG A 92 -20.36 -0.19 2.11
C ARG A 92 -20.07 1.19 1.52
N ARG A 93 -18.83 1.67 1.63
CA ARG A 93 -18.37 2.94 1.05
C ARG A 93 -17.76 2.78 -0.35
N GLY A 94 -17.91 1.62 -0.97
CA GLY A 94 -17.33 1.33 -2.28
C GLY A 94 -15.80 1.27 -2.29
N ILE A 95 -15.18 0.93 -1.14
CA ILE A 95 -13.75 0.68 -1.00
C ILE A 95 -13.56 -0.81 -0.81
N THR A 96 -12.82 -1.46 -1.69
CA THR A 96 -12.51 -2.88 -1.59
C THR A 96 -11.43 -3.15 -0.54
N PHE A 97 -11.33 -4.39 -0.08
CA PHE A 97 -10.41 -4.77 0.99
C PHE A 97 -9.58 -5.99 0.60
N ASN A 98 -8.28 -5.92 0.79
CA ASN A 98 -7.38 -7.05 0.62
C ASN A 98 -6.93 -7.58 1.99
N LEU A 99 -7.29 -8.80 2.30
CA LEU A 99 -6.73 -9.53 3.44
C LEU A 99 -5.25 -9.82 3.20
N VAL A 100 -4.41 -9.71 4.24
CA VAL A 100 -2.98 -9.99 4.08
C VAL A 100 -2.64 -11.35 4.69
N PHE A 101 -2.40 -12.32 3.84
CA PHE A 101 -1.96 -13.69 4.15
C PHE A 101 -0.62 -13.97 3.47
N SER A 102 0.34 -13.07 3.73
CA SER A 102 1.64 -13.03 3.05
C SER A 102 2.72 -13.93 3.66
N ASN A 103 2.32 -14.93 4.46
CA ASN A 103 3.24 -15.92 5.00
C ASN A 103 3.81 -16.79 3.86
N LEU A 104 5.13 -16.95 3.86
CA LEU A 104 5.86 -17.68 2.81
C LEU A 104 5.86 -19.20 3.02
N PHE A 105 5.65 -19.68 4.26
CA PHE A 105 5.84 -21.06 4.67
C PHE A 105 4.54 -21.84 4.87
N ILE A 106 3.44 -21.38 4.26
CA ILE A 106 2.18 -22.13 4.30
C ILE A 106 2.25 -23.34 3.39
N GLU A 107 2.10 -24.50 3.99
CA GLU A 107 2.00 -25.81 3.39
C GLU A 107 0.59 -26.38 3.58
N GLU A 108 0.27 -27.53 2.96
CA GLU A 108 -1.06 -28.15 3.03
C GLU A 108 -1.53 -28.41 4.47
N LYS A 109 -0.62 -28.85 5.37
CA LYS A 109 -0.93 -29.07 6.79
C LYS A 109 -1.43 -27.81 7.53
N HIS A 110 -1.16 -26.63 7.02
CA HIS A 110 -1.54 -25.35 7.61
C HIS A 110 -2.88 -24.82 7.09
N LEU A 111 -3.43 -25.41 6.00
CA LEU A 111 -4.67 -24.93 5.37
C LEU A 111 -5.93 -25.10 6.23
N GLY A 112 -5.83 -26.00 7.25
CA GLY A 112 -6.90 -26.22 8.21
C GLY A 112 -7.03 -25.21 9.34
N ASP A 113 -6.27 -24.10 9.34
CA ASP A 113 -6.37 -23.09 10.40
C ASP A 113 -7.75 -22.47 10.46
N LYS A 114 -8.45 -22.69 11.58
CA LYS A 114 -9.85 -22.28 11.74
C LYS A 114 -10.05 -20.77 11.75
N ARG A 115 -9.07 -20.02 12.28
CA ARG A 115 -9.16 -18.56 12.40
C ARG A 115 -8.97 -17.88 11.06
N CYS A 116 -8.00 -18.33 10.29
CA CYS A 116 -7.72 -17.82 8.95
C CYS A 116 -8.85 -18.16 7.98
N ASN A 117 -9.38 -19.40 8.02
CA ASN A 117 -10.53 -19.80 7.22
C ASN A 117 -11.80 -19.00 7.57
N TRP A 118 -12.09 -18.81 8.86
CA TRP A 118 -13.21 -17.98 9.30
C TRP A 118 -13.11 -16.56 8.73
N MET A 119 -11.90 -16.00 8.68
CA MET A 119 -11.69 -14.66 8.14
C MET A 119 -11.91 -14.62 6.63
N LEU A 120 -11.44 -15.62 5.89
CA LEU A 120 -11.74 -15.75 4.45
C LEU A 120 -13.25 -15.79 4.21
N GLU A 121 -13.97 -16.69 4.89
CA GLU A 121 -15.42 -16.84 4.74
C GLU A 121 -16.16 -15.55 5.08
N ARG A 122 -15.77 -14.88 6.17
CA ARG A 122 -16.48 -13.71 6.67
C ARG A 122 -16.28 -12.46 5.84
N CYS A 123 -15.12 -12.33 5.19
CA CYS A 123 -14.76 -11.21 4.34
C CYS A 123 -14.97 -11.51 2.84
N TYR A 124 -15.49 -12.70 2.49
CA TYR A 124 -15.70 -13.11 1.11
C TYR A 124 -16.72 -12.21 0.42
N ARG A 125 -16.27 -11.58 -0.63
CA ARG A 125 -17.07 -10.69 -1.46
C ARG A 125 -16.36 -10.41 -2.77
N GLU A 126 -17.09 -10.34 -3.86
CA GLU A 126 -16.60 -9.85 -5.14
C GLU A 126 -15.94 -8.47 -5.01
N GLY A 127 -14.79 -8.31 -5.60
CA GLY A 127 -13.95 -7.10 -5.53
C GLY A 127 -12.98 -7.05 -4.35
N ASN A 128 -13.23 -7.80 -3.26
CA ASN A 128 -12.21 -8.00 -2.23
C ASN A 128 -11.11 -8.94 -2.73
N GLY A 129 -9.94 -8.88 -2.10
CA GLY A 129 -8.82 -9.72 -2.47
C GLY A 129 -8.05 -10.29 -1.29
N VAL A 130 -7.08 -11.12 -1.62
CA VAL A 130 -6.12 -11.67 -0.63
C VAL A 130 -4.70 -11.49 -1.17
N ILE A 131 -3.84 -10.84 -0.39
CA ILE A 131 -2.41 -10.74 -0.66
C ILE A 131 -1.76 -12.00 -0.11
N VAL A 132 -1.23 -12.85 -0.98
CA VAL A 132 -0.80 -14.21 -0.64
C VAL A 132 0.72 -14.37 -0.84
N GLY A 133 1.39 -14.97 0.16
CA GLY A 133 2.82 -15.31 0.10
C GLY A 133 3.09 -16.74 -0.40
N SER A 134 2.20 -17.69 -0.17
CA SER A 134 2.40 -19.10 -0.53
C SER A 134 1.54 -19.51 -1.74
N HIS A 135 2.15 -20.20 -2.71
CA HIS A 135 1.42 -20.76 -3.86
C HIS A 135 0.42 -21.86 -3.44
N VAL A 136 0.73 -22.61 -2.40
CA VAL A 136 -0.17 -23.63 -1.83
C VAL A 136 -1.44 -22.94 -1.33
N LEU A 137 -1.28 -21.86 -0.56
CA LEU A 137 -2.40 -21.09 -0.06
C LEU A 137 -3.18 -20.38 -1.20
N ALA A 138 -2.47 -19.87 -2.21
CA ALA A 138 -3.11 -19.24 -3.36
C ALA A 138 -4.04 -20.21 -4.11
N ARG A 139 -3.59 -21.44 -4.39
CA ARG A 139 -4.43 -22.49 -5.00
C ARG A 139 -5.63 -22.83 -4.13
N TYR A 140 -5.40 -23.05 -2.84
CA TYR A 140 -6.47 -23.31 -1.87
C TYR A 140 -7.56 -22.24 -1.88
N ILE A 141 -7.18 -20.96 -1.91
CA ILE A 141 -8.13 -19.84 -1.94
C ILE A 141 -8.83 -19.79 -3.29
N ARG A 142 -8.12 -19.98 -4.41
CA ARG A 142 -8.71 -19.97 -5.75
C ARG A 142 -9.80 -21.03 -5.90
N ASP A 143 -9.56 -22.22 -5.36
CA ASP A 143 -10.50 -23.35 -5.47
C ASP A 143 -11.76 -23.15 -4.62
N ARG A 144 -11.63 -22.53 -3.45
CA ARG A 144 -12.74 -22.41 -2.48
C ARG A 144 -13.45 -21.07 -2.50
N PHE A 145 -12.79 -20.02 -2.96
CA PHE A 145 -13.25 -18.63 -2.93
C PHE A 145 -12.89 -17.93 -4.24
N PRO A 146 -13.46 -18.38 -5.38
CA PRO A 146 -13.03 -17.95 -6.72
C PRO A 146 -13.20 -16.46 -7.00
N ASP A 147 -14.12 -15.76 -6.31
CA ASP A 147 -14.35 -14.32 -6.52
C ASP A 147 -13.34 -13.42 -5.81
N TYR A 148 -12.46 -13.97 -4.96
CA TYR A 148 -11.35 -13.18 -4.43
C TYR A 148 -10.32 -12.87 -5.52
N ARG A 149 -9.89 -11.61 -5.60
CA ARG A 149 -8.65 -11.28 -6.33
C ARG A 149 -7.46 -11.83 -5.56
N LEU A 150 -6.64 -12.63 -6.22
CA LEU A 150 -5.39 -13.12 -5.65
C LEU A 150 -4.25 -12.19 -6.03
N ILE A 151 -3.63 -11.59 -5.02
CA ILE A 151 -2.53 -10.65 -5.17
C ILE A 151 -1.24 -11.33 -4.69
N HIS A 152 -0.28 -11.50 -5.61
CA HIS A 152 1.04 -12.02 -5.24
C HIS A 152 1.77 -11.04 -4.33
N SER A 153 2.22 -11.53 -3.16
CA SER A 153 2.93 -10.71 -2.19
C SER A 153 4.37 -10.42 -2.62
N LEU A 154 4.82 -9.19 -2.40
CA LEU A 154 6.22 -8.81 -2.61
C LEU A 154 7.20 -9.50 -1.64
N THR A 155 6.72 -10.23 -0.63
CA THR A 155 7.58 -10.91 0.37
C THR A 155 8.53 -11.95 -0.22
N HIS A 156 8.21 -12.51 -1.38
CA HIS A 156 9.14 -13.34 -2.15
C HIS A 156 10.33 -12.58 -2.73
N PHE A 157 10.17 -11.28 -2.92
CA PHE A 157 11.20 -10.37 -3.38
C PHE A 157 11.94 -10.78 -4.67
N HIS A 158 11.27 -11.47 -5.59
CA HIS A 158 11.87 -11.90 -6.86
C HIS A 158 12.17 -10.70 -7.76
N LYS A 159 13.42 -10.62 -8.24
CA LYS A 159 13.89 -9.54 -9.12
C LYS A 159 13.87 -9.94 -10.60
N ASP A 160 13.71 -11.24 -10.87
CA ASP A 160 13.61 -11.78 -12.23
C ASP A 160 12.16 -11.73 -12.71
N PRO A 161 11.85 -11.02 -13.81
CA PRO A 161 10.52 -10.97 -14.39
C PRO A 161 9.97 -12.34 -14.81
N GLN A 162 10.84 -13.31 -15.18
CA GLN A 162 10.41 -14.64 -15.58
C GLN A 162 9.56 -15.32 -14.51
N TYR A 163 9.90 -15.14 -13.25
CA TYR A 163 9.12 -15.66 -12.13
C TYR A 163 7.63 -15.25 -12.19
N TYR A 164 7.33 -14.01 -12.56
CA TYR A 164 5.95 -13.51 -12.64
C TYR A 164 5.20 -14.07 -13.84
N TYR A 165 5.90 -14.31 -14.94
CA TYR A 165 5.33 -14.94 -16.14
C TYR A 165 4.95 -16.40 -15.87
N ASP A 166 5.80 -17.13 -15.14
CA ASP A 166 5.58 -18.55 -14.80
C ASP A 166 4.39 -18.74 -13.85
N HIS A 167 3.94 -17.70 -13.17
CA HIS A 167 2.83 -17.74 -12.21
C HIS A 167 1.63 -16.88 -12.64
N ALA A 168 1.60 -16.46 -13.92
CA ALA A 168 0.56 -15.56 -14.41
C ALA A 168 -0.86 -16.15 -14.31
N ASP A 169 -1.02 -17.45 -14.40
CA ASP A 169 -2.33 -18.12 -14.33
C ASP A 169 -2.89 -18.21 -12.89
N LEU A 170 -2.02 -18.06 -11.88
CA LEU A 170 -2.43 -18.20 -10.49
C LEU A 170 -2.88 -16.91 -9.85
N TYR A 171 -2.27 -15.78 -10.22
CA TYR A 171 -2.50 -14.49 -9.58
C TYR A 171 -3.13 -13.47 -10.52
N ASP A 172 -4.04 -12.66 -9.99
CA ASP A 172 -4.69 -11.57 -10.73
C ASP A 172 -3.83 -10.30 -10.73
N VAL A 173 -3.02 -10.09 -9.66
CA VAL A 173 -2.14 -8.93 -9.51
C VAL A 173 -0.80 -9.35 -8.89
N PHE A 174 0.27 -8.71 -9.32
CA PHE A 174 1.62 -8.89 -8.79
C PHE A 174 2.12 -7.60 -8.13
N VAL A 175 2.39 -7.65 -6.81
CA VAL A 175 3.11 -6.57 -6.15
C VAL A 175 4.59 -6.74 -6.43
N LEU A 176 5.13 -5.86 -7.25
CA LEU A 176 6.52 -5.94 -7.68
C LEU A 176 7.50 -5.45 -6.60
N PRO A 177 8.71 -6.05 -6.50
CA PRO A 177 9.73 -5.55 -5.62
C PRO A 177 10.18 -4.15 -6.06
N PRO A 178 10.40 -3.22 -5.11
CA PRO A 178 10.69 -1.82 -5.42
C PRO A 178 11.93 -1.58 -6.30
N HIS A 179 12.82 -2.54 -6.44
CA HIS A 179 13.94 -2.48 -7.38
C HIS A 179 13.50 -2.34 -8.83
N LEU A 180 12.36 -2.92 -9.18
CA LEU A 180 11.82 -2.86 -10.53
C LEU A 180 11.24 -1.48 -10.87
N ASN A 181 10.86 -0.68 -9.88
CA ASN A 181 10.36 0.69 -10.08
C ASN A 181 11.35 1.57 -10.88
N TYR A 182 12.64 1.24 -10.85
CA TYR A 182 13.71 1.98 -11.52
C TYR A 182 14.19 1.32 -12.82
N ARG A 183 13.46 0.30 -13.31
CA ARG A 183 13.84 -0.47 -14.51
C ARG A 183 12.79 -0.34 -15.62
N ALA A 184 12.67 0.88 -16.17
CA ALA A 184 11.61 1.23 -17.14
C ALA A 184 11.46 0.23 -18.29
N LYS A 185 12.56 -0.25 -18.90
CA LYS A 185 12.51 -1.25 -19.98
C LYS A 185 11.90 -2.58 -19.53
N VAL A 186 12.29 -3.04 -18.32
CA VAL A 186 11.75 -4.28 -17.75
C VAL A 186 10.27 -4.13 -17.43
N LEU A 187 9.88 -2.98 -16.86
CA LEU A 187 8.46 -2.71 -16.59
C LEU A 187 7.65 -2.67 -17.89
N GLN A 188 8.20 -2.09 -18.95
CA GLN A 188 7.53 -2.06 -20.24
C GLN A 188 7.31 -3.47 -20.82
N GLU A 189 8.32 -4.32 -20.80
CA GLU A 189 8.20 -5.73 -21.19
C GLU A 189 7.18 -6.49 -20.34
N MET A 190 7.14 -6.22 -19.03
CA MET A 190 6.14 -6.82 -18.13
C MET A 190 4.71 -6.33 -18.42
N ILE A 191 4.54 -5.04 -18.75
CA ILE A 191 3.26 -4.47 -19.18
C ILE A 191 2.76 -5.16 -20.46
N GLU A 192 3.64 -5.31 -21.44
CA GLU A 192 3.31 -5.97 -22.71
C GLU A 192 2.91 -7.44 -22.55
N ARG A 193 3.51 -8.15 -21.60
CA ARG A 193 3.26 -9.59 -21.36
C ARG A 193 2.15 -9.89 -20.37
N LEU A 194 1.96 -9.08 -19.34
CA LEU A 194 1.02 -9.34 -18.24
C LEU A 194 -0.19 -8.40 -18.24
N GLY A 195 -0.06 -7.21 -18.81
CA GLY A 195 -1.01 -6.11 -18.67
C GLY A 195 -0.65 -5.19 -17.49
N ALA A 196 -0.81 -3.88 -17.70
CA ALA A 196 -0.49 -2.87 -16.70
C ALA A 196 -1.37 -2.98 -15.43
N GLU A 197 -2.63 -3.39 -15.60
CA GLU A 197 -3.62 -3.59 -14.54
C GLU A 197 -3.27 -4.73 -13.58
N ARG A 198 -2.33 -5.59 -13.96
CA ARG A 198 -1.83 -6.70 -13.13
C ARG A 198 -0.55 -6.37 -12.37
N LEU A 199 0.05 -5.21 -12.61
CA LEU A 199 1.29 -4.79 -11.96
C LEU A 199 1.00 -3.73 -10.91
N GLU A 200 1.35 -3.99 -9.65
CA GLU A 200 1.19 -3.06 -8.53
C GLU A 200 2.56 -2.62 -7.99
N LEU A 201 2.83 -1.32 -7.97
CA LEU A 201 4.11 -0.76 -7.55
C LEU A 201 4.01 -0.11 -6.17
N LEU A 202 4.89 -0.54 -5.25
CA LEU A 202 5.03 0.07 -3.93
C LEU A 202 5.83 1.37 -4.04
N VAL A 203 5.21 2.52 -3.69
CA VAL A 203 5.80 3.85 -3.92
C VAL A 203 6.50 4.47 -2.70
N ASN A 204 6.15 4.04 -1.49
CA ASN A 204 6.69 4.60 -0.24
C ASN A 204 7.47 3.59 0.61
N GLU A 205 8.20 2.67 -0.02
CA GLU A 205 9.05 1.74 0.71
C GLU A 205 10.25 2.45 1.34
N THR A 206 10.29 2.44 2.65
CA THR A 206 11.33 3.11 3.45
C THR A 206 12.55 2.23 3.74
N CYS A 207 12.48 0.95 3.41
CA CYS A 207 13.58 0.03 3.60
C CYS A 207 14.78 0.38 2.70
N PHE A 208 15.99 0.11 3.16
CA PHE A 208 17.22 0.38 2.40
C PHE A 208 17.25 -0.40 1.08
N ARG A 209 17.71 0.25 0.01
CA ARG A 209 17.85 -0.40 -1.31
C ARG A 209 18.79 -1.61 -1.26
N GLU A 210 19.86 -1.51 -0.50
CA GLU A 210 20.91 -2.52 -0.37
C GLU A 210 20.80 -3.31 0.95
N CYS A 211 19.59 -3.55 1.44
CA CYS A 211 19.39 -4.37 2.62
C CYS A 211 19.71 -5.83 2.31
N SER A 212 20.82 -6.33 2.87
CA SER A 212 21.29 -7.72 2.69
C SER A 212 20.44 -8.74 3.44
N ILE A 213 19.72 -8.30 4.49
CA ILE A 213 18.92 -9.19 5.37
C ILE A 213 17.42 -9.09 5.09
N ARG A 214 17.00 -8.49 3.99
CA ARG A 214 15.56 -8.24 3.75
C ARG A 214 14.76 -9.52 3.63
N GLN A 215 15.28 -10.51 2.90
CA GLN A 215 14.59 -11.80 2.76
C GLN A 215 14.56 -12.54 4.10
N ASP A 216 15.67 -12.59 4.81
CA ASP A 216 15.75 -13.22 6.14
C ASP A 216 14.74 -12.59 7.10
N HIS A 217 14.56 -11.24 7.03
CA HIS A 217 13.57 -10.53 7.85
C HIS A 217 12.13 -10.97 7.52
N TYR A 218 11.77 -11.11 6.24
CA TYR A 218 10.46 -11.60 5.83
C TYR A 218 10.25 -13.07 6.24
N ASP A 219 11.27 -13.89 6.10
CA ASP A 219 11.24 -15.31 6.46
C ASP A 219 11.05 -15.49 7.97
N LEU A 220 11.79 -14.73 8.78
CA LEU A 220 11.68 -14.79 10.24
C LEU A 220 10.31 -14.30 10.72
N ILE A 221 9.77 -13.21 10.17
CA ILE A 221 8.42 -12.76 10.51
C ILE A 221 7.38 -13.82 10.14
N SER A 222 7.51 -14.45 8.98
CA SER A 222 6.60 -15.50 8.53
C SER A 222 6.64 -16.70 9.48
N LYS A 223 7.83 -17.13 9.93
CA LYS A 223 8.00 -18.21 10.91
C LYS A 223 7.39 -17.84 12.25
N ALA A 224 7.69 -16.65 12.78
CA ALA A 224 7.14 -16.18 14.04
C ALA A 224 5.59 -16.19 14.05
N CYS A 225 4.96 -15.75 12.96
CA CYS A 225 3.51 -15.82 12.83
C CYS A 225 2.96 -17.24 12.75
N LEU A 226 3.66 -18.15 12.05
CA LEU A 226 3.22 -19.52 11.86
C LEU A 226 3.31 -20.36 13.13
N GLU A 227 4.36 -20.14 13.91
CA GLU A 227 4.70 -20.87 15.14
C GLU A 227 4.08 -20.23 16.39
N ASP A 228 3.41 -19.08 16.26
CA ASP A 228 2.91 -18.25 17.38
C ASP A 228 4.06 -17.81 18.33
N ASP A 229 5.27 -17.61 17.77
CA ASP A 229 6.44 -17.13 18.52
C ASP A 229 6.41 -15.60 18.63
N TRP A 230 5.77 -15.14 19.68
CA TRP A 230 5.58 -13.70 19.89
C TRP A 230 6.83 -12.99 20.43
N ASP A 231 7.73 -13.70 21.08
CA ASP A 231 9.01 -13.15 21.56
C ASP A 231 9.91 -12.85 20.36
N LEU A 232 10.04 -13.79 19.43
CA LEU A 232 10.73 -13.58 18.16
C LEU A 232 10.07 -12.46 17.35
N TRP A 233 8.73 -12.44 17.30
CA TRP A 233 7.99 -11.41 16.59
C TRP A 233 8.25 -10.01 17.16
N GLU A 234 8.25 -9.86 18.50
CA GLU A 234 8.55 -8.60 19.18
C GLU A 234 9.98 -8.15 18.88
N ASP A 235 10.96 -9.04 18.98
CA ASP A 235 12.35 -8.75 18.64
C ASP A 235 12.52 -8.26 17.19
N LEU A 236 11.84 -8.89 16.22
CA LEU A 236 11.88 -8.51 14.81
C LEU A 236 11.22 -7.14 14.54
N THR A 237 10.28 -6.72 15.37
CA THR A 237 9.54 -5.46 15.22
C THR A 237 10.10 -4.31 16.03
N SER A 238 10.88 -4.60 17.09
CA SER A 238 11.44 -3.65 18.03
C SER A 238 12.93 -3.37 17.80
N GLY A 239 13.28 -2.87 16.61
CA GLY A 239 14.65 -2.39 16.33
C GLY A 239 15.58 -3.41 15.68
N PHE A 240 15.06 -4.52 15.14
CA PHE A 240 15.85 -5.50 14.40
C PHE A 240 16.69 -4.87 13.28
N CYS A 241 16.08 -4.01 12.45
CA CYS A 241 16.81 -3.31 11.38
C CYS A 241 17.91 -2.40 11.91
N GLN A 242 17.67 -1.70 13.03
CA GLN A 242 18.65 -0.83 13.66
C GLN A 242 19.85 -1.63 14.16
N ARG A 243 19.61 -2.79 14.79
CA ARG A 243 20.70 -3.69 15.24
C ARG A 243 21.46 -4.28 14.06
N ALA A 244 20.76 -4.80 13.07
CA ALA A 244 21.37 -5.45 11.91
C ALA A 244 22.16 -4.48 11.01
N HIS A 245 21.86 -3.18 11.07
CA HIS A 245 22.52 -2.14 10.31
C HIS A 245 23.13 -1.05 11.21
N ALA A 246 23.58 -1.42 12.41
CA ALA A 246 24.10 -0.48 13.41
C ALA A 246 25.19 0.43 12.86
N ASP A 247 26.09 -0.09 12.01
CA ASP A 247 27.14 0.68 11.34
C ASP A 247 26.60 1.78 10.40
N ARG A 248 25.41 1.61 9.85
CA ARG A 248 24.74 2.61 8.99
C ARG A 248 23.99 3.65 9.82
N PHE A 249 23.36 3.23 10.93
CA PHE A 249 22.61 4.13 11.81
C PHE A 249 23.52 4.98 12.70
N THR A 250 24.65 4.47 13.15
CA THR A 250 25.65 5.23 13.95
C THR A 250 26.32 6.36 13.16
N ARG A 251 26.24 6.33 11.84
CA ARG A 251 26.75 7.42 10.97
C ARG A 251 25.71 8.50 10.68
N LEU A 252 24.53 8.43 11.27
CA LEU A 252 23.41 9.38 11.07
C LEU A 252 23.39 10.45 12.17
N GLU A 253 24.54 10.96 12.58
CA GLU A 253 24.63 12.00 13.60
C GLU A 253 24.10 13.37 13.13
N GLU A 254 23.90 13.55 11.80
CA GLU A 254 23.44 14.80 11.23
C GLU A 254 22.27 14.63 10.24
N PRO A 255 21.28 15.55 10.20
CA PRO A 255 20.15 15.49 9.23
C PRO A 255 20.57 15.41 7.76
N LYS A 256 21.77 15.94 7.41
CA LYS A 256 22.34 15.82 6.05
C LYS A 256 22.72 14.39 5.67
N ASP A 257 22.96 13.51 6.64
CA ASP A 257 23.36 12.13 6.39
C ASP A 257 22.15 11.25 6.05
N VAL A 258 20.94 11.62 6.46
CA VAL A 258 19.68 10.94 6.07
C VAL A 258 19.49 10.95 4.55
N LYS A 259 19.94 12.00 3.86
CA LYS A 259 19.92 12.09 2.38
C LYS A 259 20.86 11.09 1.69
N ARG A 260 21.82 10.49 2.40
CA ARG A 260 22.73 9.47 1.86
C ARG A 260 22.13 8.07 1.87
N ILE A 261 21.12 7.82 2.70
CA ILE A 261 20.45 6.51 2.73
C ILE A 261 19.43 6.47 1.62
N LYS A 262 19.79 5.85 0.50
CA LYS A 262 18.86 5.60 -0.60
C LYS A 262 17.84 4.54 -0.15
N ASN A 263 16.61 4.95 0.05
CA ASN A 263 15.46 4.07 0.18
C ASN A 263 14.73 3.93 -1.16
N PHE A 264 13.58 3.25 -1.17
CA PHE A 264 12.77 3.05 -2.36
C PHE A 264 11.56 4.00 -2.45
N THR A 265 11.51 5.03 -1.62
CA THR A 265 10.44 6.03 -1.71
C THR A 265 10.57 6.81 -3.01
N LEU A 266 9.51 6.81 -3.80
CA LEU A 266 9.43 7.54 -5.06
C LEU A 266 9.01 8.99 -4.83
N SER A 267 9.51 9.90 -5.66
CA SER A 267 8.97 11.24 -5.78
C SER A 267 7.67 11.25 -6.59
N GLN A 268 6.94 12.37 -6.52
CA GLN A 268 5.74 12.55 -7.36
C GLN A 268 6.07 12.53 -8.86
N ASP A 269 7.25 13.03 -9.24
CA ASP A 269 7.72 13.01 -10.62
C ASP A 269 7.97 11.58 -11.10
N GLU A 270 8.66 10.77 -10.29
CA GLU A 270 8.88 9.35 -10.60
C GLU A 270 7.56 8.57 -10.70
N VAL A 271 6.55 8.88 -9.90
CA VAL A 271 5.21 8.29 -10.03
C VAL A 271 4.54 8.74 -11.34
N ARG A 272 4.70 10.01 -11.75
CA ARG A 272 4.20 10.48 -13.06
C ARG A 272 4.88 9.77 -14.23
N ASP A 273 6.19 9.56 -14.15
CA ASP A 273 6.95 8.84 -15.18
C ASP A 273 6.46 7.39 -15.31
N LEU A 274 6.21 6.71 -14.19
CA LEU A 274 5.64 5.35 -14.19
C LEU A 274 4.24 5.30 -14.80
N LYS A 275 3.42 6.32 -14.58
CA LYS A 275 2.11 6.43 -15.22
C LYS A 275 2.22 6.64 -16.72
N THR A 276 3.21 7.40 -17.18
CA THR A 276 3.49 7.58 -18.61
C THR A 276 3.88 6.25 -19.28
N LEU A 277 4.49 5.32 -18.55
CA LEU A 277 4.74 3.95 -19.00
C LEU A 277 3.47 3.07 -19.04
N GLY A 278 2.35 3.52 -18.48
CA GLY A 278 1.09 2.80 -18.43
C GLY A 278 0.77 2.17 -17.05
N ILE A 279 1.63 2.29 -16.05
CA ILE A 279 1.33 1.79 -14.70
C ILE A 279 0.17 2.59 -14.10
N CYS A 280 -0.84 1.86 -13.62
CA CYS A 280 -2.04 2.44 -13.03
C CYS A 280 -2.31 1.97 -11.58
N ASN A 281 -1.63 0.94 -11.09
CA ASN A 281 -1.82 0.42 -9.73
C ASN A 281 -0.63 0.77 -8.84
N PHE A 282 -0.91 1.48 -7.76
CA PHE A 282 0.08 1.94 -6.80
C PHE A 282 -0.26 1.48 -5.39
N LYS A 283 0.78 1.17 -4.60
CA LYS A 283 0.65 0.69 -3.23
C LYS A 283 1.32 1.63 -2.26
N LEU A 284 0.61 1.94 -1.16
CA LEU A 284 1.15 2.64 0.00
C LEU A 284 1.31 1.68 1.19
N ALA A 285 2.53 1.55 1.69
CA ALA A 285 2.83 0.75 2.88
C ALA A 285 2.63 1.59 4.14
N ASN A 286 1.40 1.72 4.60
CA ASN A 286 1.03 2.57 5.74
C ASN A 286 0.73 1.78 7.03
N ARG A 287 1.03 0.49 7.08
CA ARG A 287 0.84 -0.31 8.30
C ARG A 287 1.78 0.19 9.39
N GLN A 288 1.27 0.33 10.62
CA GLN A 288 2.00 0.76 11.82
C GLN A 288 2.59 2.18 11.79
N VAL A 289 2.22 3.01 10.82
CA VAL A 289 2.62 4.41 10.86
C VAL A 289 1.66 5.22 11.74
N PRO A 290 2.14 6.23 12.45
CA PRO A 290 1.27 7.17 13.18
C PRO A 290 0.26 7.83 12.24
N ALA A 291 -0.91 8.19 12.76
CA ALA A 291 -1.99 8.80 11.97
C ALA A 291 -1.53 10.03 11.16
N GLN A 292 -0.68 10.87 11.76
CA GLN A 292 -0.10 12.03 11.07
C GLN A 292 0.77 11.64 9.85
N GLN A 293 1.55 10.57 9.98
CA GLN A 293 2.38 10.09 8.87
C GLN A 293 1.52 9.41 7.80
N TYR A 294 0.44 8.76 8.21
CA TYR A 294 -0.55 8.20 7.29
C TYR A 294 -1.15 9.30 6.41
N ALA A 295 -1.63 10.38 7.02
CA ALA A 295 -2.16 11.54 6.31
C ALA A 295 -1.13 12.14 5.35
N LYS A 296 0.11 12.34 5.79
CA LYS A 296 1.19 12.89 4.95
C LYS A 296 1.46 12.07 3.68
N TRP A 297 1.45 10.73 3.77
CA TRP A 297 1.64 9.90 2.59
C TRP A 297 0.45 9.99 1.61
N MET A 298 -0.77 10.02 2.15
CA MET A 298 -1.95 10.20 1.31
C MET A 298 -1.98 11.57 0.64
N ASP A 299 -1.69 12.63 1.40
CA ASP A 299 -1.57 13.97 0.86
C ASP A 299 -0.54 14.01 -0.26
N TYR A 300 0.68 13.57 0.01
CA TYR A 300 1.79 13.65 -0.93
C TYR A 300 1.53 12.91 -2.24
N TYR A 301 1.00 11.68 -2.18
CA TYR A 301 0.85 10.86 -3.39
C TYR A 301 -0.49 11.04 -4.09
N ILE A 302 -1.54 11.40 -3.37
CA ILE A 302 -2.90 11.42 -3.92
C ILE A 302 -3.43 12.85 -4.01
N ILE A 303 -3.41 13.59 -2.92
CA ILE A 303 -4.07 14.90 -2.84
C ILE A 303 -3.23 16.01 -3.45
N ASP A 304 -1.98 16.22 -3.01
CA ASP A 304 -1.10 17.28 -3.53
C ASP A 304 -0.83 17.11 -5.03
N ARG A 305 -0.64 15.88 -5.45
CA ARG A 305 -0.41 15.56 -6.85
C ARG A 305 -1.57 15.96 -7.77
N LEU A 306 -2.78 16.04 -7.23
CA LEU A 306 -3.96 16.53 -7.95
C LEU A 306 -4.08 18.05 -7.94
N GLY A 307 -3.15 18.77 -7.29
CA GLY A 307 -3.21 20.20 -7.11
C GLY A 307 -4.32 20.65 -6.14
N LEU A 308 -4.78 19.75 -5.27
CA LEU A 308 -5.77 20.05 -4.26
C LEU A 308 -5.10 20.66 -3.04
N SER A 309 -5.77 21.63 -2.41
CA SER A 309 -5.25 22.27 -1.19
C SER A 309 -5.34 21.31 0.00
N THR A 310 -4.20 20.89 0.51
CA THR A 310 -4.10 20.07 1.74
C THR A 310 -4.81 20.72 2.92
N THR A 311 -4.77 22.06 3.02
CA THR A 311 -5.44 22.82 4.08
C THR A 311 -6.96 22.66 4.02
N MET A 312 -7.55 22.74 2.84
CA MET A 312 -9.00 22.56 2.65
C MET A 312 -9.41 21.12 2.97
N TYR A 313 -8.64 20.14 2.50
CA TYR A 313 -8.86 18.73 2.79
C TYR A 313 -8.85 18.44 4.29
N VAL A 314 -7.84 18.91 5.01
CA VAL A 314 -7.71 18.72 6.47
C VAL A 314 -8.85 19.43 7.19
N TYR A 315 -9.19 20.67 6.82
CA TYR A 315 -10.24 21.43 7.48
C TYR A 315 -11.61 20.76 7.32
N ASP A 316 -11.99 20.39 6.13
CA ASP A 316 -13.31 19.81 5.85
C ASP A 316 -13.49 18.39 6.39
N ASN A 317 -12.42 17.62 6.47
CA ASN A 317 -12.50 16.22 6.89
C ASN A 317 -12.15 15.96 8.38
N TYR A 318 -11.35 16.84 9.01
CA TYR A 318 -10.94 16.67 10.40
C TYR A 318 -11.58 17.65 11.37
N TYR A 319 -11.89 18.87 10.94
CA TYR A 319 -12.39 19.91 11.83
C TYR A 319 -13.90 20.13 11.69
N ARG A 320 -14.46 20.02 10.50
CA ARG A 320 -15.89 20.22 10.26
C ARG A 320 -16.80 19.17 10.94
N PRO A 321 -16.49 17.85 10.96
CA PRO A 321 -17.30 16.87 11.68
C PRO A 321 -17.37 17.09 13.19
N ALA A 322 -16.27 17.56 13.79
CA ALA A 322 -16.23 17.83 15.24
C ALA A 322 -17.14 19.01 15.64
N ALA A 323 -17.24 20.04 14.80
CA ALA A 323 -18.13 21.17 15.01
C ALA A 323 -19.63 20.80 14.94
N HIS A 324 -19.99 19.80 14.11
CA HIS A 324 -21.38 19.32 13.99
C HIS A 324 -21.85 18.52 15.21
N PHE A 325 -20.94 17.83 15.91
CA PHE A 325 -21.26 17.08 17.13
C PHE A 325 -21.32 17.98 18.38
N ALA A 326 -20.53 19.04 18.43
CA ALA A 326 -20.55 19.99 19.56
C ALA A 326 -21.84 20.85 19.65
N GLY A 327 -22.57 21.02 18.55
CA GLY A 327 -23.80 21.80 18.48
C GLY A 327 -25.10 21.05 18.86
N ARG A 328 -25.03 19.76 19.22
CA ARG A 328 -26.22 18.96 19.61
C ARG A 328 -26.25 18.54 21.09
N ALA A 329 -25.36 19.07 21.90
CA ALA A 329 -25.30 18.82 23.35
C ALA A 329 -25.69 20.08 24.15
N SER A 330 -26.62 20.89 23.65
CA SER A 330 -27.28 21.98 24.38
C SER A 330 -28.80 21.91 24.25
#